data_b5478e93afbf0f33579740e4bc89da9a
#
_entry.id   b5478e93afbf0f33579740e4bc89da9a
#
_cell.length_a   1.000
_cell.length_b   1.000
_cell.length_c   1.000
_cell.angle_alpha   90.00
_cell.angle_beta   90.00
_cell.angle_gamma   90.00
#
_symmetry.space_group_name_H-M   'P 1'
#
loop_
_entity.id
_entity.type
_entity.pdbx_description
1 polymer ?
#
loop_
_entity_poly.entity_id
_entity_poly.type
_entity_poly.pdbx_seq_one_letter_code
_entity_poly.pdbx_strand_id
1 'polypeptide(L)'
;MSFAKLNSAFDIPLGELEERLGVNFNGDFMGYDRIVPPRAIVVLKNISFFKQDILETLIRNIPLRSDSEEKIYPYCDSKIRVFGREPKGLDVGQTFVSESKLLGIMQNLTGGLFSSFVVKGISKMPPVQLYGLDAEGKPAIAFYLPPIVEIHGEHAALIDGMHRSYLCSSAGTTINAIHISNVKSPLPFDILSWKDVKIGKVKPPINERYKNLRRELFRDLGAVGIDG
;
A
#
# COMPACT_ATOMS: atom_id res chain seq x y z
N MET A 1 12.40 8.71 23.51
CA MET A 1 11.68 9.03 22.26
C MET A 1 11.00 7.78 21.76
N SER A 2 9.67 7.75 21.78
CA SER A 2 8.87 6.57 21.38
C SER A 2 8.93 6.44 19.87
N PHE A 3 9.54 5.37 19.38
CA PHE A 3 9.50 5.04 17.95
C PHE A 3 8.05 4.73 17.57
N ALA A 4 7.41 5.64 16.84
CA ALA A 4 6.11 5.40 16.25
C ALA A 4 6.17 4.07 15.48
N LYS A 5 5.22 3.18 15.76
CA LYS A 5 5.09 1.87 15.12
C LYS A 5 5.00 2.09 13.61
N LEU A 6 5.87 1.44 12.82
CA LEU A 6 5.86 1.43 11.35
C LEU A 6 4.55 0.87 10.74
N ASN A 7 3.64 0.41 11.57
CA ASN A 7 2.28 -0.02 11.26
C ASN A 7 1.32 0.63 12.26
N SER A 8 1.27 1.96 12.32
CA SER A 8 0.25 2.64 13.11
C SER A 8 -1.12 2.37 12.47
N ALA A 9 -2.04 1.88 13.29
CA ALA A 9 -3.44 2.01 12.94
C ALA A 9 -3.69 3.51 12.76
N PHE A 10 -4.08 3.93 11.57
CA PHE A 10 -4.52 5.30 11.33
C PHE A 10 -6.05 5.32 11.37
N ASP A 11 -6.58 6.46 11.75
CA ASP A 11 -8.00 6.81 11.68
C ASP A 11 -8.05 8.27 11.26
N ILE A 12 -8.29 8.51 9.97
CA ILE A 12 -8.21 9.83 9.38
C ILE A 12 -9.63 10.31 9.12
N PRO A 13 -10.03 11.49 9.61
CA PRO A 13 -11.29 12.11 9.22
C PRO A 13 -11.34 12.29 7.70
N LEU A 14 -12.38 11.76 7.05
CA LEU A 14 -12.49 11.79 5.59
C LEU A 14 -12.48 13.22 5.06
N GLY A 15 -13.25 14.12 5.68
CA GLY A 15 -13.33 15.51 5.27
C GLY A 15 -11.98 16.23 5.33
N GLU A 16 -11.13 15.93 6.33
CA GLU A 16 -9.77 16.48 6.42
C GLU A 16 -8.90 16.03 5.24
N LEU A 17 -8.99 14.75 4.86
CA LEU A 17 -8.24 14.26 3.71
C LEU A 17 -8.77 14.82 2.40
N GLU A 18 -10.08 14.91 2.23
CA GLU A 18 -10.74 15.47 1.05
C GLU A 18 -10.38 16.95 0.85
N GLU A 19 -10.44 17.76 1.90
CA GLU A 19 -10.05 19.16 1.88
C GLU A 19 -8.57 19.32 1.50
N ARG A 20 -7.68 18.57 2.15
CA ARG A 20 -6.23 18.62 1.89
C ARG A 20 -5.86 18.22 0.46
N LEU A 21 -6.57 17.25 -0.12
CA LEU A 21 -6.28 16.73 -1.46
C LEU A 21 -7.10 17.41 -2.56
N GLY A 22 -8.14 18.17 -2.21
CA GLY A 22 -9.05 18.77 -3.17
C GLY A 22 -9.87 17.76 -3.96
N VAL A 23 -10.21 16.61 -3.36
CA VAL A 23 -10.96 15.51 -4.01
C VAL A 23 -12.13 15.07 -3.14
N ASN A 24 -13.10 14.40 -3.75
CA ASN A 24 -14.21 13.77 -3.05
C ASN A 24 -14.13 12.25 -3.23
N PHE A 25 -13.95 11.52 -2.13
CA PHE A 25 -13.87 10.06 -2.12
C PHE A 25 -15.25 9.40 -1.95
N ASN A 26 -16.19 10.05 -1.28
CA ASN A 26 -17.47 9.44 -0.94
C ASN A 26 -18.35 9.18 -2.17
N GLY A 27 -18.29 10.05 -3.20
CA GLY A 27 -19.21 9.96 -4.31
C GLY A 27 -20.66 9.89 -3.83
N ASP A 28 -21.32 8.74 -4.11
CA ASP A 28 -22.70 8.49 -3.72
C ASP A 28 -22.87 7.81 -2.35
N PHE A 29 -21.78 7.55 -1.60
CA PHE A 29 -21.82 6.81 -0.33
C PHE A 29 -21.82 7.76 0.87
N MET A 30 -23.00 8.23 1.27
CA MET A 30 -23.16 9.08 2.45
C MET A 30 -23.02 8.28 3.75
N GLY A 31 -22.56 8.95 4.81
CA GLY A 31 -22.49 8.38 6.16
C GLY A 31 -21.17 7.69 6.51
N TYR A 32 -20.16 7.81 5.64
CA TYR A 32 -18.79 7.39 5.92
C TYR A 32 -17.93 8.62 6.11
N ASP A 33 -17.36 8.80 7.29
CA ASP A 33 -16.68 10.03 7.71
C ASP A 33 -15.21 9.84 8.09
N ARG A 34 -14.71 8.60 7.98
CA ARG A 34 -13.33 8.26 8.39
C ARG A 34 -12.69 7.20 7.48
N ILE A 35 -11.36 7.28 7.39
CA ILE A 35 -10.53 6.33 6.65
C ILE A 35 -9.71 5.52 7.64
N VAL A 36 -9.79 4.21 7.52
CA VAL A 36 -9.11 3.23 8.37
C VAL A 36 -8.30 2.23 7.52
N PRO A 37 -7.34 1.50 8.10
CA PRO A 37 -6.69 0.41 7.39
C PRO A 37 -7.68 -0.67 6.95
N PRO A 38 -7.48 -1.35 5.79
CA PRO A 38 -8.40 -2.40 5.30
C PRO A 38 -8.71 -3.49 6.32
N ARG A 39 -7.74 -3.82 7.18
CA ARG A 39 -7.93 -4.82 8.26
C ARG A 39 -8.89 -4.40 9.36
N ALA A 40 -9.20 -3.11 9.47
CA ALA A 40 -10.17 -2.61 10.44
C ALA A 40 -11.62 -2.81 9.97
N ILE A 41 -11.85 -3.00 8.68
CA ILE A 41 -13.18 -3.31 8.13
C ILE A 41 -13.52 -4.78 8.42
N VAL A 42 -14.45 -5.02 9.33
CA VAL A 42 -14.90 -6.38 9.69
C VAL A 42 -16.17 -6.79 8.97
N VAL A 43 -16.99 -5.82 8.55
CA VAL A 43 -18.18 -6.06 7.73
C VAL A 43 -18.10 -5.21 6.47
N LEU A 44 -17.84 -5.84 5.34
CA LEU A 44 -17.84 -5.16 4.05
C LEU A 44 -19.29 -4.92 3.57
N LYS A 45 -19.60 -3.68 3.22
CA LYS A 45 -20.92 -3.28 2.71
C LYS A 45 -20.89 -3.01 1.22
N ASN A 46 -19.84 -2.35 0.72
CA ASN A 46 -19.71 -2.03 -0.68
C ASN A 46 -18.24 -1.91 -1.11
N ILE A 47 -18.00 -2.01 -2.41
CA ILE A 47 -16.68 -1.80 -3.04
C ILE A 47 -16.88 -0.84 -4.21
N SER A 48 -16.06 0.20 -4.27
CA SER A 48 -15.98 1.12 -5.40
C SER A 48 -14.57 1.13 -6.00
N PHE A 49 -14.47 1.36 -7.29
CA PHE A 49 -13.18 1.52 -7.96
C PHE A 49 -12.70 2.97 -7.84
N PHE A 50 -11.41 3.15 -7.63
CA PHE A 50 -10.84 4.48 -7.75
C PHE A 50 -11.00 5.02 -9.17
N LYS A 51 -11.46 6.26 -9.29
CA LYS A 51 -11.28 7.02 -10.52
C LYS A 51 -9.79 7.33 -10.68
N GLN A 52 -9.31 7.34 -11.93
CA GLN A 52 -7.89 7.49 -12.22
C GLN A 52 -7.31 8.81 -11.67
N ASP A 53 -8.01 9.90 -11.82
CA ASP A 53 -7.64 11.23 -11.33
C ASP A 53 -7.53 11.29 -9.80
N ILE A 54 -8.48 10.68 -9.09
CA ILE A 54 -8.47 10.58 -7.61
C ILE A 54 -7.30 9.72 -7.15
N LEU A 55 -7.05 8.57 -7.80
CA LEU A 55 -5.90 7.72 -7.49
C LEU A 55 -4.58 8.46 -7.69
N GLU A 56 -4.43 9.15 -8.81
CA GLU A 56 -3.22 9.92 -9.10
C GLU A 56 -3.01 11.04 -8.08
N THR A 57 -4.07 11.77 -7.71
CA THR A 57 -4.01 12.80 -6.69
C THR A 57 -3.58 12.22 -5.35
N LEU A 58 -4.18 11.09 -4.94
CA LEU A 58 -3.80 10.39 -3.70
C LEU A 58 -2.31 10.02 -3.69
N ILE A 59 -1.82 9.39 -4.75
CA ILE A 59 -0.42 8.94 -4.86
C ILE A 59 0.54 10.13 -4.88
N ARG A 60 0.24 11.21 -5.63
CA ARG A 60 1.10 12.40 -5.72
C ARG A 60 1.26 13.13 -4.38
N ASN A 61 0.30 12.96 -3.49
CA ASN A 61 0.29 13.59 -2.16
C ASN A 61 0.85 12.68 -1.04
N ILE A 62 1.51 11.58 -1.37
CA ILE A 62 2.27 10.79 -0.41
C ILE A 62 3.55 11.55 -0.05
N PRO A 63 3.73 11.99 1.22
CA PRO A 63 4.95 12.70 1.62
C PRO A 63 6.06 11.71 1.98
N LEU A 64 7.30 12.22 2.08
CA LEU A 64 8.36 11.51 2.77
C LEU A 64 8.16 11.58 4.29
N ARG A 65 8.70 10.58 5.02
CA ARG A 65 8.72 10.54 6.50
C ARG A 65 9.83 11.41 7.09
N SER A 66 10.03 12.60 6.53
CA SER A 66 10.98 13.55 7.08
C SER A 66 10.44 14.21 8.34
N ASP A 67 11.32 14.44 9.33
CA ASP A 67 11.01 15.27 10.52
C ASP A 67 11.04 16.77 10.20
N SER A 68 11.27 17.16 8.95
CA SER A 68 11.24 18.54 8.47
C SER A 68 9.84 19.10 8.54
N GLU A 69 9.71 20.39 8.89
CA GLU A 69 8.44 21.12 8.82
C GLU A 69 7.93 21.17 7.37
N GLU A 70 8.83 21.29 6.40
CA GLU A 70 8.48 21.26 4.98
C GLU A 70 8.33 19.80 4.49
N LYS A 71 7.11 19.46 4.02
CA LYS A 71 6.80 18.15 3.47
C LYS A 71 7.31 18.04 2.04
N ILE A 72 8.05 16.96 1.77
CA ILE A 72 8.55 16.63 0.43
C ILE A 72 7.64 15.56 -0.18
N TYR A 73 7.12 15.83 -1.37
CA TYR A 73 6.23 14.94 -2.12
C TYR A 73 6.99 14.32 -3.32
N PRO A 74 7.53 13.09 -3.18
CA PRO A 74 8.40 12.49 -4.20
C PRO A 74 7.69 12.23 -5.53
N TYR A 75 6.37 12.15 -5.52
CA TYR A 75 5.56 11.77 -6.67
C TYR A 75 4.80 12.93 -7.35
N CYS A 76 5.04 14.19 -6.93
CA CYS A 76 4.28 15.34 -7.40
C CYS A 76 4.19 15.46 -8.95
N ASP A 77 5.28 15.16 -9.66
CA ASP A 77 5.36 15.22 -11.13
C ASP A 77 5.53 13.83 -11.78
N SER A 78 5.28 12.77 -11.02
CA SER A 78 5.47 11.42 -11.50
C SER A 78 4.39 10.97 -12.47
N LYS A 79 4.75 10.03 -13.36
CA LYS A 79 3.77 9.31 -14.19
C LYS A 79 3.32 8.06 -13.43
N ILE A 80 2.01 7.94 -13.26
CA ILE A 80 1.38 6.86 -12.50
C ILE A 80 0.56 6.00 -13.46
N ARG A 81 0.79 4.68 -13.43
CA ARG A 81 0.08 3.71 -14.27
C ARG A 81 -0.19 2.43 -13.49
N VAL A 82 -1.34 1.80 -13.75
CA VAL A 82 -1.70 0.50 -13.15
C VAL A 82 -1.69 -0.56 -14.24
N PHE A 83 -0.82 -1.56 -14.11
CA PHE A 83 -0.79 -2.71 -15.03
C PHE A 83 -0.20 -3.95 -14.36
N GLY A 84 -0.45 -5.11 -15.00
CA GLY A 84 0.05 -6.39 -14.54
C GLY A 84 1.53 -6.58 -14.78
N ARG A 85 2.24 -7.14 -13.80
CA ARG A 85 3.67 -7.42 -13.86
C ARG A 85 4.00 -8.78 -13.23
N GLU A 86 5.04 -9.43 -13.71
CA GLU A 86 5.68 -10.56 -13.02
C GLU A 86 6.41 -10.08 -11.76
N PRO A 87 6.03 -10.57 -10.57
CA PRO A 87 6.69 -10.15 -9.32
C PRO A 87 8.17 -10.52 -9.28
N LYS A 88 8.57 -11.62 -9.93
CA LYS A 88 9.98 -12.07 -9.99
C LYS A 88 10.92 -11.04 -10.62
N GLY A 89 10.41 -10.21 -11.51
CA GLY A 89 11.16 -9.12 -12.15
C GLY A 89 11.16 -7.81 -11.36
N LEU A 90 10.71 -7.81 -10.10
CA LEU A 90 10.79 -6.65 -9.21
C LEU A 90 12.03 -6.75 -8.34
N ASP A 91 12.66 -5.61 -8.13
CA ASP A 91 13.67 -5.41 -7.10
C ASP A 91 12.99 -5.20 -5.75
N VAL A 92 13.56 -5.73 -4.68
CA VAL A 92 13.00 -5.66 -3.34
C VAL A 92 13.90 -4.86 -2.40
N GLY A 93 13.32 -4.15 -1.45
CA GLY A 93 14.07 -3.43 -0.43
C GLY A 93 14.17 -4.22 0.87
N GLN A 94 13.24 -5.14 1.12
CA GLN A 94 13.21 -5.92 2.36
C GLN A 94 13.74 -7.33 2.16
N THR A 95 14.49 -7.81 3.16
CA THR A 95 14.99 -9.19 3.22
C THR A 95 14.05 -10.17 3.93
N PHE A 96 12.84 -9.72 4.32
CA PHE A 96 11.98 -10.50 5.20
C PHE A 96 10.51 -10.43 4.80
N VAL A 97 9.88 -11.61 4.77
CA VAL A 97 8.44 -11.81 4.60
C VAL A 97 7.89 -12.52 5.84
N SER A 98 6.86 -11.96 6.48
CA SER A 98 6.22 -12.54 7.66
C SER A 98 5.26 -13.64 7.29
N GLU A 99 5.46 -14.85 7.85
CA GLU A 99 4.57 -16.00 7.68
C GLU A 99 3.13 -15.68 8.13
N SER A 100 2.97 -15.00 9.28
CA SER A 100 1.65 -14.63 9.79
C SER A 100 0.90 -13.66 8.88
N LYS A 101 1.61 -12.72 8.25
CA LYS A 101 1.01 -11.82 7.26
C LYS A 101 0.62 -12.55 5.97
N LEU A 102 1.41 -13.52 5.51
CA LEU A 102 1.05 -14.36 4.36
C LEU A 102 -0.23 -15.15 4.63
N LEU A 103 -0.31 -15.81 5.79
CA LEU A 103 -1.50 -16.56 6.21
C LEU A 103 -2.72 -15.64 6.34
N GLY A 104 -2.58 -14.46 6.92
CA GLY A 104 -3.63 -13.46 7.02
C GLY A 104 -4.16 -13.01 5.65
N ILE A 105 -3.28 -12.78 4.67
CA ILE A 105 -3.69 -12.46 3.31
C ILE A 105 -4.46 -13.62 2.68
N MET A 106 -3.96 -14.85 2.80
CA MET A 106 -4.62 -16.03 2.26
C MET A 106 -6.01 -16.24 2.88
N GLN A 107 -6.14 -16.09 4.21
CA GLN A 107 -7.42 -16.20 4.92
C GLN A 107 -8.41 -15.13 4.47
N ASN A 108 -7.98 -13.88 4.31
CA ASN A 108 -8.83 -12.79 3.83
C ASN A 108 -9.27 -13.00 2.37
N LEU A 109 -8.42 -13.59 1.54
CA LEU A 109 -8.76 -13.94 0.16
C LEU A 109 -9.84 -15.01 0.09
N THR A 110 -9.84 -15.97 1.03
CA THR A 110 -10.83 -17.06 1.08
C THR A 110 -12.07 -16.69 1.90
N GLY A 111 -11.99 -15.70 2.78
CA GLY A 111 -12.98 -15.38 3.82
C GLY A 111 -14.00 -14.30 3.50
N GLY A 112 -14.21 -13.92 2.24
CA GLY A 112 -15.34 -13.07 1.87
C GLY A 112 -15.03 -11.60 1.57
N LEU A 113 -14.03 -10.95 2.20
CA LEU A 113 -13.64 -9.59 1.84
C LEU A 113 -13.20 -9.51 0.35
N PHE A 114 -12.61 -10.58 -0.15
CA PHE A 114 -12.11 -10.72 -1.50
C PHE A 114 -12.82 -11.80 -2.34
N SER A 115 -13.95 -12.36 -1.87
CA SER A 115 -14.66 -13.39 -2.62
C SER A 115 -15.03 -12.95 -4.05
N SER A 116 -15.38 -11.68 -4.23
CA SER A 116 -15.62 -11.09 -5.56
C SER A 116 -14.36 -11.00 -6.43
N PHE A 117 -13.17 -11.01 -5.83
CA PHE A 117 -11.88 -10.96 -6.52
C PHE A 117 -11.23 -12.34 -6.67
N VAL A 118 -11.66 -13.35 -5.90
CA VAL A 118 -11.16 -14.73 -6.02
C VAL A 118 -11.45 -15.29 -7.41
N VAL A 119 -12.61 -14.97 -7.99
CA VAL A 119 -12.97 -15.38 -9.35
C VAL A 119 -12.04 -14.78 -10.41
N LYS A 120 -11.53 -13.55 -10.18
CA LYS A 120 -10.60 -12.85 -11.09
C LYS A 120 -9.13 -13.06 -10.70
N GLY A 121 -8.88 -13.58 -9.51
CA GLY A 121 -7.55 -13.79 -8.93
C GLY A 121 -6.96 -12.53 -8.30
N ILE A 122 -6.16 -12.71 -7.24
CA ILE A 122 -5.40 -11.65 -6.55
C ILE A 122 -4.52 -10.84 -7.51
N SER A 123 -4.07 -11.47 -8.59
CA SER A 123 -3.21 -10.89 -9.61
C SER A 123 -3.84 -9.72 -10.36
N LYS A 124 -5.17 -9.62 -10.35
CA LYS A 124 -5.92 -8.63 -11.15
C LYS A 124 -6.70 -7.63 -10.30
N MET A 125 -6.44 -7.57 -9.01
CA MET A 125 -7.12 -6.59 -8.16
C MET A 125 -6.74 -5.16 -8.56
N PRO A 126 -7.72 -4.32 -8.94
CA PRO A 126 -7.49 -2.90 -9.19
C PRO A 126 -7.42 -2.14 -7.86
N PRO A 127 -7.06 -0.84 -7.88
CA PRO A 127 -7.26 0.06 -6.74
C PRO A 127 -8.76 0.17 -6.42
N VAL A 128 -9.12 -0.07 -5.15
CA VAL A 128 -10.51 -0.01 -4.69
C VAL A 128 -10.66 0.70 -3.35
N GLN A 129 -11.83 1.28 -3.17
CA GLN A 129 -12.33 1.80 -1.91
C GLN A 129 -13.28 0.75 -1.31
N LEU A 130 -13.05 0.38 -0.06
CA LEU A 130 -13.87 -0.56 0.70
C LEU A 130 -14.73 0.25 1.66
N TYR A 131 -16.04 0.09 1.59
CA TYR A 131 -17.02 0.73 2.47
C TYR A 131 -17.56 -0.32 3.41
N GLY A 132 -17.48 -0.09 4.72
CA GLY A 132 -17.88 -1.10 5.67
C GLY A 132 -18.02 -0.61 7.09
N LEU A 133 -18.11 -1.55 8.02
CA LEU A 133 -18.16 -1.29 9.45
C LEU A 133 -16.89 -1.86 10.10
N ASP A 134 -16.38 -1.14 11.07
CA ASP A 134 -15.29 -1.63 11.94
C ASP A 134 -15.81 -2.57 13.04
N ALA A 135 -14.94 -3.01 13.94
CA ALA A 135 -15.27 -3.90 15.05
C ALA A 135 -16.26 -3.29 16.06
N GLU A 136 -16.38 -1.96 16.09
CA GLU A 136 -17.34 -1.23 16.93
C GLU A 136 -18.67 -0.95 16.22
N GLY A 137 -18.81 -1.41 14.97
CA GLY A 137 -19.99 -1.16 14.13
C GLY A 137 -20.05 0.24 13.54
N LYS A 138 -18.95 1.02 13.59
CA LYS A 138 -18.88 2.37 13.03
C LYS A 138 -18.57 2.33 11.52
N PRO A 139 -19.27 3.15 10.70
CA PRO A 139 -18.98 3.26 9.28
C PRO A 139 -17.54 3.78 9.03
N ALA A 140 -16.84 3.14 8.10
CA ALA A 140 -15.51 3.56 7.70
C ALA A 140 -15.19 3.18 6.25
N ILE A 141 -14.28 3.92 5.63
CA ILE A 141 -13.71 3.64 4.32
C ILE A 141 -12.30 3.09 4.51
N ALA A 142 -11.89 2.15 3.66
CA ALA A 142 -10.50 1.74 3.59
C ALA A 142 -10.04 1.74 2.13
N PHE A 143 -8.80 2.16 1.91
CA PHE A 143 -8.18 2.12 0.59
C PHE A 143 -7.37 0.83 0.44
N TYR A 144 -7.72 0.02 -0.54
CA TYR A 144 -6.95 -1.14 -0.93
C TYR A 144 -6.30 -0.88 -2.27
N LEU A 145 -4.97 -0.74 -2.27
CA LEU A 145 -4.19 -0.46 -3.46
C LEU A 145 -3.36 -1.68 -3.86
N PRO A 146 -3.13 -1.91 -5.17
CA PRO A 146 -2.10 -2.82 -5.64
C PRO A 146 -0.71 -2.44 -5.10
N PRO A 147 0.27 -3.36 -5.16
CA PRO A 147 1.66 -3.02 -4.83
C PRO A 147 2.13 -1.75 -5.54
N ILE A 148 2.93 -0.96 -4.83
CA ILE A 148 3.53 0.27 -5.36
C ILE A 148 4.96 -0.03 -5.79
N VAL A 149 5.28 0.31 -7.04
CA VAL A 149 6.58 0.07 -7.67
C VAL A 149 7.11 1.38 -8.22
N GLU A 150 8.30 1.78 -7.80
CA GLU A 150 9.03 2.91 -8.36
C GLU A 150 9.99 2.47 -9.46
N ILE A 151 10.07 3.25 -10.53
CA ILE A 151 10.99 3.01 -11.64
C ILE A 151 12.16 3.99 -11.55
N HIS A 152 13.35 3.46 -11.30
CA HIS A 152 14.62 4.18 -11.20
C HIS A 152 15.61 3.62 -12.22
N GLY A 153 15.68 4.23 -13.41
CA GLY A 153 16.46 3.70 -14.52
C GLY A 153 15.95 2.32 -14.96
N GLU A 154 16.80 1.31 -14.90
CA GLU A 154 16.45 -0.09 -15.24
C GLU A 154 15.80 -0.83 -14.07
N HIS A 155 15.78 -0.26 -12.88
CA HIS A 155 15.28 -0.86 -11.66
C HIS A 155 13.78 -0.59 -11.46
N ALA A 156 13.07 -1.62 -11.04
CA ALA A 156 11.68 -1.55 -10.65
C ALA A 156 11.53 -1.95 -9.18
N ALA A 157 11.70 -0.98 -8.29
CA ALA A 157 11.78 -1.18 -6.86
C ALA A 157 10.39 -1.27 -6.22
N LEU A 158 10.15 -2.35 -5.49
CA LEU A 158 8.91 -2.57 -4.73
C LEU A 158 8.93 -1.74 -3.44
N ILE A 159 8.07 -0.72 -3.36
CA ILE A 159 7.93 0.17 -2.21
C ILE A 159 6.92 -0.37 -1.21
N ASP A 160 5.77 -0.85 -1.70
CA ASP A 160 4.72 -1.51 -0.89
C ASP A 160 4.20 -2.76 -1.57
N GLY A 161 3.56 -3.64 -0.77
CA GLY A 161 2.93 -4.87 -1.25
C GLY A 161 3.85 -6.08 -1.29
N MET A 162 4.94 -6.10 -0.50
CA MET A 162 5.94 -7.17 -0.44
C MET A 162 5.33 -8.57 -0.27
N HIS A 163 4.40 -8.73 0.69
CA HIS A 163 3.78 -10.03 0.98
C HIS A 163 2.90 -10.51 -0.16
N ARG A 164 2.13 -9.61 -0.79
CA ARG A 164 1.26 -9.92 -1.94
C ARG A 164 2.08 -10.30 -3.17
N SER A 165 3.14 -9.54 -3.43
CA SER A 165 4.08 -9.83 -4.52
C SER A 165 4.79 -11.16 -4.32
N TYR A 166 5.17 -11.49 -3.08
CA TYR A 166 5.76 -12.78 -2.73
C TYR A 166 4.80 -13.94 -3.02
N LEU A 167 3.54 -13.84 -2.59
CA LEU A 167 2.51 -14.86 -2.85
C LEU A 167 2.29 -15.09 -4.34
N CYS A 168 2.15 -14.01 -5.12
CA CYS A 168 1.98 -14.11 -6.57
C CYS A 168 3.23 -14.68 -7.25
N SER A 169 4.42 -14.31 -6.79
CA SER A 169 5.69 -14.89 -7.26
C SER A 169 5.76 -16.39 -6.99
N SER A 170 5.37 -16.82 -5.79
CA SER A 170 5.36 -18.23 -5.38
C SER A 170 4.31 -19.04 -6.15
N ALA A 171 3.20 -18.44 -6.50
CA ALA A 171 2.14 -19.04 -7.31
C ALA A 171 2.43 -19.02 -8.82
N GLY A 172 3.54 -18.41 -9.25
CA GLY A 172 3.87 -18.28 -10.69
C GLY A 172 2.90 -17.42 -11.48
N THR A 173 2.28 -16.41 -10.84
CA THR A 173 1.29 -15.54 -11.47
C THR A 173 1.73 -14.08 -11.48
N THR A 174 1.13 -13.29 -12.36
CA THR A 174 1.32 -11.83 -12.41
C THR A 174 0.58 -11.15 -11.27
N ILE A 175 0.94 -9.89 -10.98
CA ILE A 175 0.21 -9.03 -10.05
C ILE A 175 0.01 -7.65 -10.69
N ASN A 176 -1.18 -7.08 -10.53
CA ASN A 176 -1.36 -5.65 -10.83
C ASN A 176 -0.52 -4.84 -9.85
N ALA A 177 0.16 -3.84 -10.35
CA ALA A 177 0.95 -2.91 -9.54
C ALA A 177 0.75 -1.48 -10.03
N ILE A 178 0.88 -0.53 -9.12
CA ILE A 178 0.95 0.90 -9.42
C ILE A 178 2.40 1.22 -9.73
N HIS A 179 2.68 1.52 -10.99
CA HIS A 179 4.02 1.90 -11.45
C HIS A 179 4.16 3.41 -11.45
N ILE A 180 5.19 3.89 -10.77
CA ILE A 180 5.50 5.31 -10.62
C ILE A 180 6.87 5.56 -11.25
N SER A 181 6.92 6.37 -12.29
CA SER A 181 8.17 6.78 -12.97
C SER A 181 8.38 8.28 -12.85
N ASN A 182 9.60 8.74 -13.09
CA ASN A 182 10.03 10.13 -12.87
C ASN A 182 9.96 10.54 -11.38
N VAL A 183 10.31 9.63 -10.49
CA VAL A 183 10.36 9.89 -9.05
C VAL A 183 11.53 10.82 -8.72
N LYS A 184 11.27 11.93 -8.03
CA LYS A 184 12.30 12.95 -7.72
C LYS A 184 13.18 12.60 -6.52
N SER A 185 12.76 11.66 -5.69
CA SER A 185 13.48 11.26 -4.49
C SER A 185 14.19 9.92 -4.70
N PRO A 186 15.39 9.71 -4.17
CA PRO A 186 16.04 8.42 -4.20
C PRO A 186 15.29 7.38 -3.36
N LEU A 187 15.62 6.11 -3.56
CA LEU A 187 15.07 5.01 -2.79
C LEU A 187 15.50 5.09 -1.31
N PRO A 188 14.65 4.68 -0.35
CA PRO A 188 14.96 4.68 1.08
C PRO A 188 15.90 3.54 1.50
N PHE A 189 16.29 2.66 0.60
CA PHE A 189 17.10 1.47 0.84
C PHE A 189 17.87 1.07 -0.42
N ASP A 190 18.87 0.20 -0.27
CA ASP A 190 19.51 -0.44 -1.40
C ASP A 190 18.61 -1.53 -2.00
N ILE A 191 18.70 -1.68 -3.30
CA ILE A 191 18.00 -2.71 -4.07
C ILE A 191 18.60 -4.07 -3.76
N LEU A 192 17.71 -5.05 -3.54
CA LEU A 192 18.01 -6.44 -3.30
C LEU A 192 17.20 -7.32 -4.28
N SER A 193 17.55 -8.58 -4.36
CA SER A 193 16.82 -9.57 -5.15
C SER A 193 15.91 -10.45 -4.28
N TRP A 194 14.96 -11.14 -4.90
CA TRP A 194 14.12 -12.12 -4.19
C TRP A 194 14.92 -13.26 -3.53
N LYS A 195 16.17 -13.50 -3.98
CA LYS A 195 17.07 -14.49 -3.36
C LYS A 195 17.51 -14.12 -1.95
N ASP A 196 17.48 -12.81 -1.64
CA ASP A 196 17.86 -12.28 -0.35
C ASP A 196 16.70 -12.29 0.66
N VAL A 197 15.48 -12.65 0.21
CA VAL A 197 14.26 -12.63 1.01
C VAL A 197 14.11 -13.93 1.80
N LYS A 198 13.92 -13.79 3.11
CA LYS A 198 13.65 -14.91 4.03
C LYS A 198 12.22 -14.85 4.54
N ILE A 199 11.60 -16.02 4.70
CA ILE A 199 10.32 -16.15 5.40
C ILE A 199 10.61 -16.48 6.86
N GLY A 200 9.85 -15.89 7.76
CA GLY A 200 9.99 -16.18 9.18
C GLY A 200 8.76 -15.81 10.00
N LYS A 201 8.71 -16.38 11.21
CA LYS A 201 7.64 -16.11 12.19
C LYS A 201 7.90 -14.83 12.98
N VAL A 202 9.15 -14.59 13.31
CA VAL A 202 9.58 -13.43 14.10
C VAL A 202 10.14 -12.37 13.16
N LYS A 203 9.52 -11.19 13.16
CA LYS A 203 9.95 -10.07 12.33
C LYS A 203 11.25 -9.48 12.86
N PRO A 204 12.35 -9.49 12.10
CA PRO A 204 13.60 -8.88 12.52
C PRO A 204 13.46 -7.36 12.75
N PRO A 205 14.38 -6.76 13.51
CA PRO A 205 14.50 -5.30 13.62
C PRO A 205 14.59 -4.63 12.23
N ILE A 206 14.13 -3.39 12.12
CA ILE A 206 14.06 -2.70 10.83
C ILE A 206 15.42 -2.61 10.13
N ASN A 207 16.49 -2.36 10.88
CA ASN A 207 17.84 -2.23 10.35
C ASN A 207 18.40 -3.55 9.76
N GLU A 208 17.85 -4.69 10.19
CA GLU A 208 18.23 -6.01 9.66
C GLU A 208 17.41 -6.38 8.41
N ARG A 209 16.27 -5.73 8.19
CA ARG A 209 15.39 -6.00 7.05
C ARG A 209 15.71 -5.19 5.82
N TYR A 210 16.43 -4.09 5.98
CA TYR A 210 16.80 -3.20 4.89
C TYR A 210 18.32 -2.97 4.87
N LYS A 211 18.90 -2.96 3.71
CA LYS A 211 20.29 -2.58 3.50
C LYS A 211 20.39 -1.07 3.26
N ASN A 212 21.32 -0.40 3.94
CA ASN A 212 21.54 1.05 3.84
C ASN A 212 20.24 1.86 3.99
N LEU A 213 19.53 1.59 5.09
CA LEU A 213 18.25 2.20 5.41
C LEU A 213 18.35 3.70 5.64
N ARG A 214 17.61 4.49 4.85
CA ARG A 214 17.43 5.94 4.95
C ARG A 214 15.99 6.23 5.35
N ARG A 215 15.74 6.36 6.65
CA ARG A 215 14.37 6.44 7.21
C ARG A 215 13.60 7.66 6.76
N GLU A 216 14.28 8.79 6.60
CA GLU A 216 13.75 10.07 6.14
C GLU A 216 13.22 10.03 4.70
N LEU A 217 13.67 9.04 3.92
CA LEU A 217 13.23 8.84 2.54
C LEU A 217 12.04 7.87 2.42
N PHE A 218 11.56 7.27 3.51
CA PHE A 218 10.36 6.42 3.43
C PHE A 218 9.15 7.24 3.00
N ARG A 219 8.32 6.61 2.17
CA ARG A 219 7.03 7.14 1.74
C ARG A 219 6.03 6.95 2.86
N ASP A 220 5.44 8.03 3.35
CA ASP A 220 4.43 7.96 4.40
C ASP A 220 3.05 7.68 3.82
N LEU A 221 2.82 6.40 3.50
CA LEU A 221 1.56 5.92 2.94
C LEU A 221 0.39 6.17 3.88
N GLY A 222 0.64 6.05 5.20
CA GLY A 222 -0.38 6.29 6.22
C GLY A 222 -0.89 7.72 6.23
N ALA A 223 -0.08 8.71 5.82
CA ALA A 223 -0.50 10.11 5.74
C ALA A 223 -1.65 10.33 4.75
N VAL A 224 -1.84 9.43 3.79
CA VAL A 224 -2.94 9.51 2.81
C VAL A 224 -3.91 8.32 2.94
N GLY A 225 -3.90 7.62 4.06
CA GLY A 225 -4.83 6.52 4.33
C GLY A 225 -4.52 5.20 3.63
N ILE A 226 -3.28 4.98 3.22
CA ILE A 226 -2.83 3.72 2.61
C ILE A 226 -2.10 2.89 3.67
N ASP A 227 -2.52 1.61 3.86
CA ASP A 227 -1.87 0.64 4.75
C ASP A 227 -0.65 0.04 4.03
N GLY A 228 0.56 0.37 4.52
CA GLY A 228 1.84 -0.04 3.95
C GLY A 228 2.67 -0.98 4.84
#